data_aba08cfbd897ab131153e9ba3f87d458
#
_entry.id   aba08cfbd897ab131153e9ba3f87d458
#
_cell.length_a   1.000
_cell.length_b   1.000
_cell.length_c   1.000
_cell.angle_alpha   90.00
_cell.angle_beta   90.00
_cell.angle_gamma   90.00
#
_symmetry.space_group_name_H-M   'P 1'
#
loop_
_entity.id
_entity.type
_entity.pdbx_description
1 polymer ?
#
loop_
_entity_poly.entity_id
_entity_poly.type
_entity_poly.pdbx_seq_one_letter_code
_entity_poly.pdbx_strand_id
1 'polypeptide(L)'
;ATGRWQQLRQLATSQLVAIKAMDLTHQPRKELIINEIFVMKESQHPNIVNFLDAYLLREQDLWVVMEYMEGGALTDVIDNNTLEEDQIAAICLETCKGLEHLHRQAIIHRDIKSDNVLLNNYGQVKITDFGFCAKLTDQRSKRATMVGTPYWMAPEVVKQKEYDAKVDIWSLGIMAIEMIENEPPYLDEEPLKALYMIATNGTPTLKKPEKLSRELKGFLAVCLCADVKSRATAEELLQHEFLHKACPATELPKLLQFRNHEK
;
A
#
# COMPACT_ATOMS: atom_id res chain seq x y z
N ALA A 1 5.47 -2.30 -13.53
CA ALA A 1 6.21 -1.74 -14.68
C ALA A 1 7.47 -1.05 -14.19
N THR A 2 8.62 -1.38 -14.75
CA THR A 2 9.88 -0.70 -14.46
C THR A 2 9.87 0.68 -15.12
N GLY A 3 10.01 1.75 -14.36
CA GLY A 3 10.06 3.12 -14.82
C GLY A 3 11.08 3.93 -14.03
N ARG A 4 11.56 5.03 -14.61
CA ARG A 4 12.47 5.98 -13.96
C ARG A 4 11.63 7.10 -13.35
N TRP A 5 11.79 7.33 -12.04
CA TRP A 5 11.11 8.42 -11.35
C TRP A 5 11.89 9.73 -11.48
N GLN A 6 11.17 10.82 -11.72
CA GLN A 6 11.70 12.17 -11.79
C GLN A 6 10.78 13.13 -11.04
N GLN A 7 11.38 14.05 -10.29
CA GLN A 7 10.69 15.18 -9.69
C GLN A 7 10.86 16.38 -10.62
N LEU A 8 9.76 16.98 -11.07
CA LEU A 8 9.78 18.15 -11.92
C LEU A 8 8.83 19.22 -11.38
N ARG A 9 9.06 20.47 -11.78
CA ARG A 9 8.17 21.59 -11.47
C ARG A 9 7.34 21.91 -12.69
N GLN A 10 6.03 21.91 -12.53
CA GLN A 10 5.10 22.31 -13.58
C GLN A 10 5.21 23.82 -13.84
N LEU A 11 5.49 24.23 -15.07
CA LEU A 11 5.73 25.64 -15.43
C LEU A 11 4.52 26.53 -15.17
N ALA A 12 3.31 26.05 -15.46
CA ALA A 12 2.08 26.84 -15.34
C ALA A 12 1.67 27.13 -13.90
N THR A 13 1.91 26.19 -12.96
CA THR A 13 1.44 26.29 -11.56
C THR A 13 2.57 26.39 -10.56
N SER A 14 3.81 26.22 -10.97
CA SER A 14 5.00 26.08 -10.11
C SER A 14 4.91 24.92 -9.10
N GLN A 15 3.91 24.06 -9.19
CA GLN A 15 3.78 22.86 -8.36
C GLN A 15 4.82 21.81 -8.71
N LEU A 16 5.30 21.11 -7.67
CA LEU A 16 6.11 19.91 -7.84
C LEU A 16 5.21 18.76 -8.25
N VAL A 17 5.65 17.99 -9.24
CA VAL A 17 4.98 16.78 -9.72
C VAL A 17 5.98 15.63 -9.76
N ALA A 18 5.47 14.41 -9.58
CA ALA A 18 6.22 13.20 -9.80
C ALA A 18 5.94 12.67 -11.21
N ILE A 19 6.99 12.35 -11.96
CA ILE A 19 6.87 11.74 -13.28
C ILE A 19 7.47 10.35 -13.26
N LYS A 20 6.67 9.36 -13.67
CA LYS A 20 7.12 8.01 -13.96
C LYS A 20 7.35 7.90 -15.47
N ALA A 21 8.62 7.93 -15.87
CA ALA A 21 9.02 7.78 -17.26
C ALA A 21 9.28 6.31 -17.59
N MET A 22 8.64 5.78 -18.62
CA MET A 22 8.70 4.38 -19.02
C MET A 22 8.98 4.28 -20.52
N ASP A 23 10.00 3.50 -20.89
CA ASP A 23 10.24 3.11 -22.28
C ASP A 23 9.34 1.92 -22.63
N LEU A 24 8.38 2.15 -23.53
CA LEU A 24 7.42 1.14 -23.95
C LEU A 24 8.02 0.07 -24.87
N THR A 25 9.19 0.30 -25.45
CA THR A 25 9.83 -0.68 -26.36
C THR A 25 10.31 -1.91 -25.60
N HIS A 26 10.74 -1.72 -24.35
CA HIS A 26 11.29 -2.77 -23.50
C HIS A 26 10.30 -3.28 -22.43
N GLN A 27 9.03 -2.85 -22.47
CA GLN A 27 8.01 -3.31 -21.51
C GLN A 27 7.32 -4.58 -22.04
N PRO A 28 7.45 -5.72 -21.33
CA PRO A 28 6.89 -7.00 -21.77
C PRO A 28 5.36 -7.07 -21.66
N ARG A 29 4.73 -6.21 -20.85
CA ARG A 29 3.29 -6.22 -20.58
C ARG A 29 2.72 -4.81 -20.59
N LYS A 30 2.51 -4.26 -21.78
CA LYS A 30 1.95 -2.90 -21.98
C LYS A 30 0.54 -2.77 -21.42
N GLU A 31 -0.23 -3.85 -21.43
CA GLU A 31 -1.59 -3.90 -20.87
C GLU A 31 -1.63 -3.59 -19.36
N LEU A 32 -0.58 -3.93 -18.61
CA LEU A 32 -0.50 -3.60 -17.18
C LEU A 32 -0.32 -2.09 -16.96
N ILE A 33 0.44 -1.43 -17.84
CA ILE A 33 0.65 0.03 -17.78
C ILE A 33 -0.65 0.76 -18.09
N ILE A 34 -1.38 0.31 -19.11
CA ILE A 34 -2.68 0.86 -19.47
C ILE A 34 -3.66 0.68 -18.29
N ASN A 35 -3.71 -0.50 -17.70
CA ASN A 35 -4.55 -0.77 -16.53
C ASN A 35 -4.19 0.13 -15.34
N GLU A 36 -2.89 0.33 -15.04
CA GLU A 36 -2.41 1.23 -13.98
C GLU A 36 -2.93 2.67 -14.19
N ILE A 37 -2.82 3.18 -15.42
CA ILE A 37 -3.29 4.53 -15.77
C ILE A 37 -4.81 4.63 -15.63
N PHE A 38 -5.57 3.65 -16.11
CA PHE A 38 -7.02 3.63 -15.99
C PHE A 38 -7.47 3.63 -14.53
N VAL A 39 -6.88 2.77 -13.70
CA VAL A 39 -7.20 2.70 -12.27
C VAL A 39 -6.92 4.02 -11.58
N MET A 40 -5.75 4.63 -11.82
CA MET A 40 -5.42 5.92 -11.23
C MET A 40 -6.34 7.05 -11.69
N LYS A 41 -6.71 7.07 -12.98
CA LYS A 41 -7.59 8.09 -13.54
C LYS A 41 -9.02 8.01 -13.01
N GLU A 42 -9.53 6.79 -12.79
CA GLU A 42 -10.87 6.54 -12.25
C GLU A 42 -10.94 6.67 -10.73
N SER A 43 -9.82 6.44 -10.02
CA SER A 43 -9.78 6.35 -8.56
C SER A 43 -9.24 7.63 -7.93
N GLN A 44 -9.98 8.75 -8.06
CA GLN A 44 -9.62 10.00 -7.39
C GLN A 44 -10.15 9.99 -5.95
N HIS A 45 -9.21 10.07 -4.99
CA HIS A 45 -9.53 10.03 -3.56
C HIS A 45 -8.40 10.70 -2.75
N PRO A 46 -8.71 11.33 -1.58
CA PRO A 46 -7.69 11.97 -0.73
C PRO A 46 -6.56 11.04 -0.27
N ASN A 47 -6.79 9.72 -0.20
CA ASN A 47 -5.81 8.72 0.23
C ASN A 47 -5.26 7.87 -0.92
N ILE A 48 -5.38 8.36 -2.14
CA ILE A 48 -4.80 7.77 -3.35
C ILE A 48 -3.98 8.84 -4.06
N VAL A 49 -2.75 8.50 -4.48
CA VAL A 49 -1.90 9.40 -5.25
C VAL A 49 -2.61 9.77 -6.55
N ASN A 50 -2.88 11.07 -6.73
CA ASN A 50 -3.66 11.55 -7.85
C ASN A 50 -2.89 11.50 -9.16
N PHE A 51 -3.53 10.92 -10.18
CA PHE A 51 -3.13 11.05 -11.56
C PHE A 51 -3.44 12.47 -12.06
N LEU A 52 -2.46 13.12 -12.67
CA LEU A 52 -2.63 14.47 -13.23
C LEU A 52 -2.73 14.42 -14.75
N ASP A 53 -1.79 13.75 -15.42
CA ASP A 53 -1.75 13.64 -16.87
C ASP A 53 -0.86 12.50 -17.35
N ALA A 54 -0.89 12.20 -18.66
CA ALA A 54 0.03 11.26 -19.28
C ALA A 54 0.42 11.75 -20.68
N TYR A 55 1.69 11.63 -21.02
CA TYR A 55 2.24 12.07 -22.30
C TYR A 55 2.99 10.94 -22.97
N LEU A 56 2.69 10.68 -24.23
CA LEU A 56 3.45 9.76 -25.07
C LEU A 56 4.42 10.57 -25.95
N LEU A 57 5.71 10.46 -25.65
CA LEU A 57 6.78 11.15 -26.36
C LEU A 57 7.44 10.19 -27.36
N ARG A 58 7.66 10.64 -28.59
CA ARG A 58 8.36 9.89 -29.66
C ARG A 58 7.81 8.47 -29.88
N GLU A 59 6.51 8.27 -29.64
CA GLU A 59 5.81 6.97 -29.76
C GLU A 59 6.34 5.83 -28.89
N GLN A 60 7.32 6.08 -28.03
CA GLN A 60 8.02 5.06 -27.23
C GLN A 60 8.13 5.41 -25.75
N ASP A 61 8.25 6.69 -25.42
CA ASP A 61 8.45 7.15 -24.06
C ASP A 61 7.12 7.62 -23.45
N LEU A 62 6.60 6.86 -22.52
CA LEU A 62 5.40 7.22 -21.78
C LEU A 62 5.77 7.91 -20.45
N TRP A 63 5.26 9.11 -20.26
CA TRP A 63 5.37 9.86 -19.01
C TRP A 63 4.01 9.90 -18.31
N VAL A 64 3.95 9.35 -17.11
CA VAL A 64 2.77 9.44 -16.25
C VAL A 64 3.06 10.48 -15.17
N VAL A 65 2.24 11.54 -15.15
CA VAL A 65 2.40 12.68 -14.23
C VAL A 65 1.43 12.51 -13.07
N MET A 66 1.95 12.57 -11.86
CA MET A 66 1.20 12.39 -10.62
C MET A 66 1.54 13.51 -9.64
N GLU A 67 0.69 13.69 -8.63
CA GLU A 67 1.04 14.54 -7.50
C GLU A 67 2.33 14.06 -6.83
N TYR A 68 3.10 15.02 -6.33
CA TYR A 68 4.34 14.75 -5.63
C TYR A 68 4.11 14.67 -4.11
N MET A 69 4.62 13.62 -3.50
CA MET A 69 4.54 13.37 -2.06
C MET A 69 5.93 13.55 -1.45
N GLU A 70 6.19 14.72 -0.83
CA GLU A 70 7.53 15.14 -0.41
C GLU A 70 8.14 14.26 0.69
N GLY A 71 7.29 13.63 1.49
CA GLY A 71 7.70 12.72 2.55
C GLY A 71 8.22 11.37 2.04
N GLY A 72 7.95 11.03 0.77
CA GLY A 72 8.35 9.75 0.17
C GLY A 72 7.63 8.55 0.76
N ALA A 73 8.25 7.37 0.67
CA ALA A 73 7.67 6.11 1.07
C ALA A 73 7.66 5.92 2.60
N LEU A 74 6.63 5.24 3.10
CA LEU A 74 6.53 4.84 4.51
C LEU A 74 7.72 3.95 4.94
N THR A 75 8.32 3.20 4.02
CA THR A 75 9.54 2.41 4.29
C THR A 75 10.65 3.28 4.89
N ASP A 76 10.94 4.45 4.27
CA ASP A 76 11.98 5.36 4.78
C ASP A 76 11.60 5.92 6.16
N VAL A 77 10.31 6.15 6.41
CA VAL A 77 9.82 6.60 7.71
C VAL A 77 10.04 5.53 8.78
N ILE A 78 9.74 4.27 8.47
CA ILE A 78 9.95 3.12 9.37
C ILE A 78 11.44 2.95 9.68
N ASP A 79 12.31 3.04 8.67
CA ASP A 79 13.76 2.84 8.81
C ASP A 79 14.42 3.92 9.70
N ASN A 80 13.84 5.11 9.77
CA ASN A 80 14.40 6.27 10.47
C ASN A 80 13.66 6.66 11.76
N ASN A 81 12.62 5.92 12.15
CA ASN A 81 11.83 6.23 13.33
C ASN A 81 11.42 4.96 14.10
N THR A 82 10.99 5.17 15.34
CA THR A 82 10.14 4.22 16.06
C THR A 82 8.76 4.87 16.14
N LEU A 83 7.76 4.23 15.53
CA LEU A 83 6.41 4.77 15.48
C LEU A 83 5.65 4.44 16.76
N GLU A 84 4.93 5.43 17.27
CA GLU A 84 3.97 5.25 18.38
C GLU A 84 2.65 4.67 17.84
N GLU A 85 1.87 4.02 18.70
CA GLU A 85 0.64 3.34 18.29
C GLU A 85 -0.40 4.28 17.66
N ASP A 86 -0.48 5.53 18.10
CA ASP A 86 -1.39 6.54 17.55
C ASP A 86 -0.96 6.99 16.14
N GLN A 87 0.33 7.02 15.85
CA GLN A 87 0.89 7.26 14.52
C GLN A 87 0.63 6.07 13.60
N ILE A 88 0.81 4.84 14.09
CA ILE A 88 0.46 3.62 13.36
C ILE A 88 -1.03 3.60 13.05
N ALA A 89 -1.88 3.94 14.02
CA ALA A 89 -3.33 4.04 13.84
C ALA A 89 -3.70 5.07 12.76
N ALA A 90 -3.05 6.25 12.74
CA ALA A 90 -3.28 7.28 11.73
C ALA A 90 -2.92 6.81 10.32
N ILE A 91 -1.77 6.17 10.15
CA ILE A 91 -1.32 5.65 8.86
C ILE A 91 -2.24 4.51 8.39
N CYS A 92 -2.61 3.59 9.28
CA CYS A 92 -3.56 2.52 8.98
C CYS A 92 -4.94 3.06 8.62
N LEU A 93 -5.44 4.08 9.35
CA LEU A 93 -6.74 4.71 9.07
C LEU A 93 -6.79 5.30 7.66
N GLU A 94 -5.80 6.12 7.33
CA GLU A 94 -5.75 6.79 6.02
C GLU A 94 -5.56 5.77 4.88
N THR A 95 -4.72 4.77 5.06
CA THR A 95 -4.56 3.66 4.10
C THR A 95 -5.86 2.87 3.93
N CYS A 96 -6.55 2.58 5.04
CA CYS A 96 -7.83 1.85 5.02
C CYS A 96 -8.93 2.63 4.28
N LYS A 97 -8.99 3.97 4.41
CA LYS A 97 -9.92 4.82 3.64
C LYS A 97 -9.65 4.71 2.13
N GLY A 98 -8.39 4.71 1.72
CA GLY A 98 -8.00 4.50 0.33
C GLY A 98 -8.40 3.10 -0.18
N LEU A 99 -8.18 2.07 0.63
CA LEU A 99 -8.60 0.70 0.30
C LEU A 99 -10.12 0.56 0.20
N GLU A 100 -10.87 1.15 1.13
CA GLU A 100 -12.33 1.13 1.09
C GLU A 100 -12.85 1.74 -0.22
N HIS A 101 -12.29 2.88 -0.63
CA HIS A 101 -12.63 3.51 -1.90
C HIS A 101 -12.35 2.59 -3.10
N LEU A 102 -11.19 1.95 -3.18
CA LEU A 102 -10.87 0.99 -4.25
C LEU A 102 -11.82 -0.22 -4.24
N HIS A 103 -12.06 -0.79 -3.06
CA HIS A 103 -12.89 -1.98 -2.90
C HIS A 103 -14.34 -1.72 -3.29
N ARG A 104 -14.90 -0.52 -3.01
CA ARG A 104 -16.23 -0.11 -3.48
C ARG A 104 -16.33 -0.02 -5.01
N GLN A 105 -15.23 0.23 -5.69
CA GLN A 105 -15.14 0.21 -7.14
C GLN A 105 -14.77 -1.18 -7.69
N ALA A 106 -14.81 -2.20 -6.84
CA ALA A 106 -14.41 -3.57 -7.17
C ALA A 106 -12.95 -3.69 -7.65
N ILE A 107 -12.07 -2.82 -7.16
CA ILE A 107 -10.63 -2.83 -7.45
C ILE A 107 -9.88 -3.41 -6.25
N ILE A 108 -9.02 -4.40 -6.49
CA ILE A 108 -8.08 -4.97 -5.53
C ILE A 108 -6.69 -4.42 -5.85
N HIS A 109 -5.99 -3.87 -4.87
CA HIS A 109 -4.64 -3.30 -5.05
C HIS A 109 -3.58 -4.39 -5.27
N ARG A 110 -3.56 -5.41 -4.42
CA ARG A 110 -2.71 -6.62 -4.47
C ARG A 110 -1.22 -6.42 -4.14
N ASP A 111 -0.78 -5.21 -3.81
CA ASP A 111 0.61 -4.93 -3.42
C ASP A 111 0.70 -3.85 -2.33
N ILE A 112 -0.14 -3.95 -1.30
CA ILE A 112 -0.07 -3.07 -0.13
C ILE A 112 1.15 -3.44 0.71
N LYS A 113 2.02 -2.45 0.94
CA LYS A 113 3.25 -2.49 1.75
C LYS A 113 3.75 -1.08 1.98
N SER A 114 4.72 -0.89 2.86
CA SER A 114 5.26 0.44 3.19
C SER A 114 5.87 1.18 1.99
N ASP A 115 6.44 0.46 1.01
CA ASP A 115 6.97 1.08 -0.23
C ASP A 115 5.89 1.78 -1.06
N ASN A 116 4.64 1.32 -0.96
CA ASN A 116 3.51 1.78 -1.76
C ASN A 116 2.54 2.66 -0.98
N VAL A 117 2.94 3.15 0.18
CA VAL A 117 2.23 4.16 0.98
C VAL A 117 3.14 5.37 1.14
N LEU A 118 2.69 6.52 0.64
CA LEU A 118 3.47 7.76 0.62
C LEU A 118 2.92 8.78 1.61
N LEU A 119 3.82 9.60 2.15
CA LEU A 119 3.48 10.72 3.04
C LEU A 119 3.90 12.05 2.40
N ASN A 120 3.27 13.14 2.86
CA ASN A 120 3.69 14.48 2.52
C ASN A 120 3.87 15.37 3.77
N ASN A 121 4.35 16.59 3.56
CA ASN A 121 4.64 17.54 4.63
C ASN A 121 3.38 18.06 5.36
N TYR A 122 2.20 17.74 4.87
CA TYR A 122 0.90 18.07 5.51
C TYR A 122 0.34 16.91 6.34
N GLY A 123 1.06 15.78 6.43
CA GLY A 123 0.60 14.59 7.13
C GLY A 123 -0.44 13.77 6.35
N GLN A 124 -0.56 14.00 5.05
CA GLN A 124 -1.41 13.18 4.20
C GLN A 124 -0.71 11.85 3.90
N VAL A 125 -1.49 10.78 3.90
CA VAL A 125 -1.05 9.41 3.62
C VAL A 125 -1.82 8.90 2.42
N LYS A 126 -1.12 8.43 1.39
CA LYS A 126 -1.73 8.02 0.12
C LYS A 126 -1.15 6.73 -0.42
N ILE A 127 -2.02 5.89 -0.97
CA ILE A 127 -1.64 4.65 -1.68
C ILE A 127 -1.15 4.98 -3.09
N THR A 128 -0.11 4.30 -3.52
CA THR A 128 0.46 4.40 -4.87
C THR A 128 0.76 3.02 -5.46
N ASP A 129 1.24 2.98 -6.69
CA ASP A 129 1.62 1.80 -7.46
C ASP A 129 0.46 0.83 -7.75
N PHE A 130 -0.31 1.16 -8.79
CA PHE A 130 -1.49 0.40 -9.23
C PHE A 130 -1.18 -0.64 -10.32
N GLY A 131 0.10 -0.94 -10.55
CA GLY A 131 0.55 -1.87 -11.59
C GLY A 131 0.04 -3.31 -11.42
N PHE A 132 -0.26 -3.72 -10.20
CA PHE A 132 -0.82 -5.04 -9.90
C PHE A 132 -2.32 -5.03 -9.62
N CYS A 133 -3.01 -3.90 -9.74
CA CYS A 133 -4.44 -3.82 -9.47
C CYS A 133 -5.27 -4.72 -10.37
N ALA A 134 -6.34 -5.27 -9.82
CA ALA A 134 -7.32 -6.05 -10.55
C ALA A 134 -8.72 -5.51 -10.32
N LYS A 135 -9.44 -5.25 -11.40
CA LYS A 135 -10.88 -4.96 -11.33
C LYS A 135 -11.66 -6.27 -11.33
N LEU A 136 -12.52 -6.45 -10.36
CA LEU A 136 -13.50 -7.53 -10.31
C LEU A 136 -14.68 -7.16 -11.21
N THR A 137 -15.28 -8.14 -11.87
CA THR A 137 -16.47 -7.98 -12.71
C THR A 137 -17.51 -8.99 -12.29
N ASP A 138 -18.77 -8.79 -12.70
CA ASP A 138 -19.87 -9.73 -12.43
C ASP A 138 -19.56 -11.15 -12.92
N GLN A 139 -18.80 -11.27 -14.03
CA GLN A 139 -18.35 -12.55 -14.56
C GLN A 139 -17.11 -13.10 -13.85
N ARG A 140 -16.38 -12.27 -13.09
CA ARG A 140 -15.15 -12.61 -12.37
C ARG A 140 -15.08 -11.88 -11.04
N SER A 141 -15.91 -12.32 -10.11
CA SER A 141 -15.98 -11.77 -8.74
C SER A 141 -14.76 -12.12 -7.87
N LYS A 142 -13.87 -13.01 -8.35
CA LYS A 142 -12.66 -13.46 -7.66
C LYS A 142 -11.47 -13.60 -8.60
N ARG A 143 -10.28 -13.63 -8.03
CA ARG A 143 -8.99 -13.82 -8.72
C ARG A 143 -8.26 -15.02 -8.14
N ALA A 144 -7.34 -15.61 -8.92
CA ALA A 144 -6.48 -16.71 -8.48
C ALA A 144 -5.01 -16.50 -8.87
N THR A 145 -4.68 -15.36 -9.49
CA THR A 145 -3.32 -15.06 -9.92
C THR A 145 -2.43 -14.73 -8.73
N MET A 146 -1.30 -15.41 -8.58
CA MET A 146 -0.30 -15.11 -7.56
C MET A 146 0.51 -13.89 -7.99
N VAL A 147 0.21 -12.73 -7.39
CA VAL A 147 0.90 -11.46 -7.60
C VAL A 147 1.05 -10.72 -6.28
N GLY A 148 2.01 -9.82 -6.20
CA GLY A 148 2.34 -9.03 -5.02
C GLY A 148 3.77 -9.29 -4.55
N THR A 149 4.12 -8.73 -3.41
CA THR A 149 5.43 -8.91 -2.77
C THR A 149 5.33 -10.06 -1.74
N PRO A 150 6.18 -11.09 -1.79
CA PRO A 150 6.01 -12.34 -1.05
C PRO A 150 5.61 -12.18 0.42
N TYR A 151 6.36 -11.39 1.20
CA TYR A 151 6.18 -11.28 2.65
C TYR A 151 4.84 -10.63 3.07
N TRP A 152 4.20 -9.86 2.19
CA TRP A 152 2.90 -9.19 2.42
C TRP A 152 1.70 -9.95 1.84
N MET A 153 1.94 -11.05 1.12
CA MET A 153 0.86 -11.83 0.48
C MET A 153 -0.02 -12.55 1.50
N ALA A 154 -1.32 -12.56 1.25
CA ALA A 154 -2.27 -13.36 2.02
C ALA A 154 -2.11 -14.86 1.73
N PRO A 155 -2.41 -15.75 2.72
CA PRO A 155 -2.26 -17.19 2.56
C PRO A 155 -3.03 -17.78 1.37
N GLU A 156 -4.23 -17.27 1.09
CA GLU A 156 -5.03 -17.71 -0.06
C GLU A 156 -4.41 -17.33 -1.41
N VAL A 157 -3.68 -16.21 -1.49
CA VAL A 157 -2.91 -15.82 -2.70
C VAL A 157 -1.77 -16.79 -2.92
N VAL A 158 -1.00 -17.06 -1.86
CA VAL A 158 0.14 -18.01 -1.90
C VAL A 158 -0.33 -19.41 -2.29
N LYS A 159 -1.47 -19.84 -1.77
CA LYS A 159 -2.09 -21.15 -2.09
C LYS A 159 -2.76 -21.17 -3.47
N GLN A 160 -2.70 -20.08 -4.23
CA GLN A 160 -3.35 -19.94 -5.54
C GLN A 160 -4.85 -20.27 -5.53
N LYS A 161 -5.51 -19.98 -4.40
CA LYS A 161 -6.97 -20.09 -4.28
C LYS A 161 -7.63 -18.84 -4.86
N GLU A 162 -8.93 -18.95 -5.12
CA GLU A 162 -9.72 -17.75 -5.44
C GLU A 162 -9.74 -16.78 -4.26
N TYR A 163 -9.51 -15.50 -4.51
CA TYR A 163 -9.48 -14.45 -3.52
C TYR A 163 -10.26 -13.20 -3.98
N ASP A 164 -10.61 -12.38 -3.02
CA ASP A 164 -11.29 -11.09 -3.18
C ASP A 164 -10.48 -9.94 -2.57
N ALA A 165 -11.12 -8.79 -2.36
CA ALA A 165 -10.50 -7.59 -1.82
C ALA A 165 -9.90 -7.76 -0.40
N LYS A 166 -10.30 -8.78 0.36
CA LYS A 166 -9.78 -9.03 1.71
C LYS A 166 -8.29 -9.39 1.75
N VAL A 167 -7.67 -9.70 0.61
CA VAL A 167 -6.21 -9.87 0.52
C VAL A 167 -5.46 -8.57 0.83
N ASP A 168 -6.03 -7.40 0.48
CA ASP A 168 -5.45 -6.09 0.82
C ASP A 168 -5.52 -5.80 2.33
N ILE A 169 -6.53 -6.33 3.02
CA ILE A 169 -6.67 -6.20 4.48
C ILE A 169 -5.60 -7.03 5.20
N TRP A 170 -5.30 -8.23 4.71
CA TRP A 170 -4.15 -8.99 5.20
C TRP A 170 -2.85 -8.22 5.03
N SER A 171 -2.59 -7.69 3.83
CA SER A 171 -1.39 -6.92 3.54
C SER A 171 -1.27 -5.66 4.41
N LEU A 172 -2.39 -4.99 4.71
CA LEU A 172 -2.45 -3.87 5.66
C LEU A 172 -2.05 -4.32 7.07
N GLY A 173 -2.50 -5.48 7.52
CA GLY A 173 -2.10 -6.07 8.80
C GLY A 173 -0.59 -6.37 8.86
N ILE A 174 -0.01 -6.89 7.79
CA ILE A 174 1.44 -7.10 7.68
C ILE A 174 2.20 -5.77 7.69
N MET A 175 1.69 -4.75 6.99
CA MET A 175 2.28 -3.41 7.03
C MET A 175 2.21 -2.79 8.44
N ALA A 176 1.16 -3.06 9.21
CA ALA A 176 1.10 -2.66 10.62
C ALA A 176 2.19 -3.36 11.45
N ILE A 177 2.44 -4.66 11.24
CA ILE A 177 3.57 -5.36 11.88
C ILE A 177 4.90 -4.74 11.45
N GLU A 178 5.06 -4.40 10.18
CA GLU A 178 6.23 -3.72 9.66
C GLU A 178 6.50 -2.38 10.38
N MET A 179 5.46 -1.59 10.66
CA MET A 179 5.57 -0.37 11.47
C MET A 179 5.92 -0.63 12.95
N ILE A 180 5.49 -1.77 13.52
CA ILE A 180 5.75 -2.16 14.91
C ILE A 180 7.17 -2.72 15.07
N GLU A 181 7.61 -3.57 14.14
CA GLU A 181 8.82 -4.40 14.25
C GLU A 181 9.95 -3.98 13.29
N ASN A 182 9.74 -2.92 12.49
CA ASN A 182 10.60 -2.39 11.42
C ASN A 182 10.81 -3.33 10.24
N GLU A 183 10.14 -4.48 10.24
CA GLU A 183 10.22 -5.47 9.15
C GLU A 183 8.94 -6.33 9.10
N PRO A 184 8.55 -6.85 7.94
CA PRO A 184 7.47 -7.82 7.86
C PRO A 184 7.92 -9.17 8.42
N PRO A 185 6.98 -10.06 8.82
CA PRO A 185 7.29 -11.41 9.22
C PRO A 185 8.06 -12.18 8.14
N TYR A 186 9.03 -13.01 8.57
CA TYR A 186 9.84 -13.89 7.70
C TYR A 186 10.80 -13.18 6.74
N LEU A 187 11.11 -11.89 6.95
CA LEU A 187 12.02 -11.15 6.06
C LEU A 187 13.42 -11.80 5.97
N ASP A 188 13.90 -12.42 7.06
CA ASP A 188 15.20 -13.11 7.11
C ASP A 188 15.20 -14.43 6.32
N GLU A 189 14.05 -14.89 5.85
CA GLU A 189 13.92 -16.14 5.13
C GLU A 189 13.94 -15.93 3.61
N GLU A 190 14.46 -16.90 2.88
CA GLU A 190 14.37 -16.92 1.43
C GLU A 190 12.90 -16.80 0.97
N PRO A 191 12.60 -16.05 -0.10
CA PRO A 191 11.23 -15.77 -0.53
C PRO A 191 10.33 -17.00 -0.68
N LEU A 192 10.85 -18.11 -1.24
CA LEU A 192 10.09 -19.35 -1.39
C LEU A 192 9.78 -20.00 -0.03
N LYS A 193 10.72 -19.94 0.92
CA LYS A 193 10.52 -20.45 2.27
C LYS A 193 9.51 -19.58 3.03
N ALA A 194 9.60 -18.27 2.90
CA ALA A 194 8.62 -17.34 3.47
C ALA A 194 7.20 -17.62 2.95
N LEU A 195 7.03 -17.83 1.64
CA LEU A 195 5.74 -18.21 1.05
C LEU A 195 5.21 -19.52 1.63
N TYR A 196 6.06 -20.53 1.79
CA TYR A 196 5.67 -21.77 2.44
C TYR A 196 5.20 -21.55 3.89
N MET A 197 5.91 -20.74 4.67
CA MET A 197 5.55 -20.42 6.05
C MET A 197 4.22 -19.65 6.13
N ILE A 198 3.99 -18.68 5.24
CA ILE A 198 2.70 -17.95 5.13
C ILE A 198 1.56 -18.93 4.85
N ALA A 199 1.78 -19.87 3.93
CA ALA A 199 0.77 -20.85 3.55
C ALA A 199 0.43 -21.84 4.68
N THR A 200 1.40 -22.17 5.55
CA THR A 200 1.27 -23.25 6.55
C THR A 200 0.98 -22.73 7.95
N ASN A 201 1.61 -21.62 8.38
CA ASN A 201 1.55 -21.15 9.77
C ASN A 201 0.30 -20.32 10.08
N GLY A 202 -0.40 -19.78 9.06
CA GLY A 202 -1.55 -18.88 9.27
C GLY A 202 -1.12 -17.52 9.80
N THR A 203 -1.79 -17.02 10.84
CA THR A 203 -1.50 -15.71 11.44
C THR A 203 -0.07 -15.65 11.99
N PRO A 204 0.75 -14.66 11.60
CA PRO A 204 2.12 -14.55 12.08
C PRO A 204 2.19 -14.23 13.58
N THR A 205 3.28 -14.65 14.21
CA THR A 205 3.56 -14.38 15.63
C THR A 205 4.36 -13.09 15.76
N LEU A 206 3.95 -12.23 16.68
CA LEU A 206 4.67 -10.99 17.02
C LEU A 206 5.88 -11.27 17.92
N LYS A 207 6.94 -10.47 17.80
CA LYS A 207 8.16 -10.60 18.61
C LYS A 207 7.94 -10.23 20.08
N LYS A 208 7.15 -9.18 20.36
CA LYS A 208 6.91 -8.64 21.70
C LYS A 208 5.43 -8.22 21.89
N PRO A 209 4.48 -9.16 21.85
CA PRO A 209 3.05 -8.85 21.89
C PRO A 209 2.61 -8.22 23.23
N GLU A 210 3.35 -8.45 24.31
CA GLU A 210 3.10 -7.89 25.63
C GLU A 210 3.26 -6.37 25.71
N LYS A 211 3.98 -5.77 24.75
CA LYS A 211 4.18 -4.31 24.67
C LYS A 211 3.07 -3.58 23.94
N LEU A 212 2.19 -4.31 23.26
CA LEU A 212 1.14 -3.73 22.44
C LEU A 212 -0.16 -3.59 23.21
N SER A 213 -0.90 -2.50 22.92
CA SER A 213 -2.24 -2.30 23.44
C SER A 213 -3.20 -3.42 23.03
N ARG A 214 -4.27 -3.58 23.80
CA ARG A 214 -5.34 -4.53 23.48
C ARG A 214 -5.97 -4.20 22.13
N GLU A 215 -6.15 -2.92 21.85
CA GLU A 215 -6.79 -2.42 20.63
C GLU A 215 -5.94 -2.71 19.38
N LEU A 216 -4.62 -2.49 19.44
CA LEU A 216 -3.72 -2.83 18.34
C LEU A 216 -3.68 -4.34 18.09
N LYS A 217 -3.61 -5.15 19.14
CA LYS A 217 -3.70 -6.63 19.01
C LYS A 217 -5.03 -7.06 18.40
N GLY A 218 -6.14 -6.44 18.79
CA GLY A 218 -7.46 -6.69 18.21
C GLY A 218 -7.51 -6.34 16.72
N PHE A 219 -6.93 -5.19 16.34
CA PHE A 219 -6.82 -4.76 14.94
C PHE A 219 -6.02 -5.76 14.10
N LEU A 220 -4.86 -6.19 14.58
CA LEU A 220 -4.06 -7.21 13.90
C LEU A 220 -4.80 -8.54 13.76
N ALA A 221 -5.55 -8.95 14.78
CA ALA A 221 -6.32 -10.19 14.75
C ALA A 221 -7.40 -10.22 13.66
N VAL A 222 -8.10 -9.10 13.44
CA VAL A 222 -9.14 -9.02 12.40
C VAL A 222 -8.56 -8.80 10.99
N CYS A 223 -7.37 -8.20 10.87
CA CYS A 223 -6.66 -8.09 9.60
C CYS A 223 -6.01 -9.42 9.18
N LEU A 224 -5.38 -10.12 10.12
CA LEU A 224 -4.55 -11.29 9.89
C LEU A 224 -5.27 -12.60 10.24
N CYS A 225 -6.58 -12.62 10.07
CA CYS A 225 -7.38 -13.83 10.18
C CYS A 225 -7.15 -14.71 8.94
N ALA A 226 -6.67 -15.94 9.15
CA ALA A 226 -6.42 -16.90 8.06
C ALA A 226 -7.73 -17.37 7.40
N ASP A 227 -8.83 -17.42 8.16
CA ASP A 227 -10.17 -17.63 7.61
C ASP A 227 -10.65 -16.34 6.96
N VAL A 228 -10.73 -16.33 5.63
CA VAL A 228 -11.13 -15.16 4.83
C VAL A 228 -12.55 -14.68 5.18
N LYS A 229 -13.46 -15.59 5.56
CA LYS A 229 -14.83 -15.21 5.94
C LYS A 229 -14.84 -14.35 7.20
N SER A 230 -14.00 -14.69 8.15
CA SER A 230 -13.87 -14.00 9.45
C SER A 230 -12.94 -12.77 9.40
N ARG A 231 -12.14 -12.63 8.35
CA ARG A 231 -11.29 -11.43 8.15
C ARG A 231 -12.16 -10.22 7.87
N ALA A 232 -11.82 -9.08 8.46
CA ALA A 232 -12.57 -7.83 8.27
C ALA A 232 -12.52 -7.34 6.80
N THR A 233 -13.59 -6.66 6.38
CA THR A 233 -13.58 -5.81 5.19
C THR A 233 -12.97 -4.44 5.52
N ALA A 234 -12.64 -3.63 4.51
CA ALA A 234 -12.18 -2.26 4.75
C ALA A 234 -13.23 -1.41 5.45
N GLU A 235 -14.52 -1.55 5.10
CA GLU A 235 -15.63 -0.84 5.73
C GLU A 235 -15.77 -1.21 7.21
N GLU A 236 -15.72 -2.51 7.56
CA GLU A 236 -15.73 -2.98 8.96
C GLU A 236 -14.51 -2.49 9.73
N LEU A 237 -13.33 -2.50 9.08
CA LEU A 237 -12.08 -2.10 9.71
C LEU A 237 -12.06 -0.61 10.07
N LEU A 238 -12.69 0.25 9.28
CA LEU A 238 -12.83 1.69 9.56
C LEU A 238 -13.59 1.97 10.87
N GLN A 239 -14.39 1.02 11.37
CA GLN A 239 -15.11 1.12 12.65
C GLN A 239 -14.32 0.55 13.83
N HIS A 240 -13.11 0.00 13.59
CA HIS A 240 -12.33 -0.64 14.64
C HIS A 240 -11.80 0.38 15.67
N GLU A 241 -11.88 0.06 16.96
CA GLU A 241 -11.50 0.95 18.07
C GLU A 241 -10.04 1.44 18.01
N PHE A 242 -9.12 0.64 17.46
CA PHE A 242 -7.73 1.03 17.27
C PHE A 242 -7.58 2.25 16.36
N LEU A 243 -8.33 2.30 15.25
CA LEU A 243 -8.27 3.43 14.31
C LEU A 243 -8.82 4.73 14.90
N HIS A 244 -9.66 4.66 15.91
CA HIS A 244 -10.14 5.84 16.64
C HIS A 244 -9.05 6.49 17.52
N LYS A 245 -7.93 5.80 17.75
CA LYS A 245 -6.75 6.34 18.44
C LYS A 245 -5.79 7.10 17.55
N ALA A 246 -6.09 7.22 16.26
CA ALA A 246 -5.25 7.92 15.29
C ALA A 246 -4.88 9.33 15.76
N CYS A 247 -3.59 9.66 15.75
CA CYS A 247 -3.14 11.02 16.01
C CYS A 247 -3.61 11.97 14.89
N PRO A 248 -3.69 13.28 15.17
CA PRO A 248 -3.96 14.27 14.13
C PRO A 248 -2.93 14.21 13.01
N ALA A 249 -3.35 14.49 11.76
CA ALA A 249 -2.46 14.51 10.60
C ALA A 249 -1.23 15.42 10.79
N THR A 250 -1.37 16.50 11.58
CA THR A 250 -0.30 17.44 11.91
C THR A 250 0.87 16.84 12.71
N GLU A 251 0.68 15.66 13.30
CA GLU A 251 1.75 14.95 14.02
C GLU A 251 2.65 14.10 13.08
N LEU A 252 2.11 13.63 11.96
CA LEU A 252 2.85 12.77 11.03
C LEU A 252 4.07 13.44 10.36
N PRO A 253 4.06 14.75 10.01
CA PRO A 253 5.25 15.41 9.46
C PRO A 253 6.47 15.39 10.37
N LYS A 254 6.30 15.21 11.67
CA LYS A 254 7.42 15.06 12.62
C LYS A 254 8.26 13.83 12.31
N LEU A 255 7.64 12.80 11.74
CA LEU A 255 8.33 11.58 11.30
C LEU A 255 9.23 11.79 10.07
N LEU A 256 9.13 12.95 9.39
CA LEU A 256 9.91 13.27 8.19
C LEU A 256 11.16 14.11 8.48
N GLN A 257 11.47 14.37 9.75
CA GLN A 257 12.60 15.27 10.14
C GLN A 257 13.96 14.73 9.67
N PHE A 258 14.15 13.42 9.52
CA PHE A 258 15.38 12.82 9.00
C PHE A 258 15.75 13.34 7.60
N ARG A 259 14.76 13.73 6.76
CA ARG A 259 14.99 14.27 5.42
C ARG A 259 15.63 15.67 5.42
N ASN A 260 15.62 16.38 6.55
CA ASN A 260 16.26 17.69 6.69
C ASN A 260 17.78 17.57 6.83
N HIS A 261 18.30 16.39 7.13
CA HIS A 261 19.73 16.10 7.28
C HIS A 261 20.37 15.57 5.99
N GLU A 262 19.58 15.32 4.94
CA GLU A 262 20.05 14.81 3.63
C GLU A 262 20.28 15.92 2.59
N LYS A 263 20.17 17.21 2.97
CA LYS A 263 20.35 18.37 2.07
C LYS A 263 21.74 18.98 2.21
#